data_d85d395c0248ddfb21d460e9484c6a0c
#
_entry.id   d85d395c0248ddfb21d460e9484c6a0c
#
_cell.length_a   1.000
_cell.length_b   1.000
_cell.length_c   1.000
_cell.angle_alpha   90.00
_cell.angle_beta   90.00
_cell.angle_gamma   90.00
#
_symmetry.space_group_name_H-M   'P 1'
#
loop_
_entity.id
_entity.type
_entity.pdbx_description
1 polymer ?
#
loop_
_entity_poly.entity_id
_entity_poly.type
_entity_poly.pdbx_seq_one_letter_code
_entity_poly.pdbx_strand_id
1 'polypeptide(L)'
;MSEAAAQPPFEIRTVAVIGAGAAGRGFALACAGAGFHVVLEDVMPSNLRRAEADYADLTAHTAAGLLELALTVEDAVRAADVAVDFVPDELESKLEIFSMIDRMAPPKTILCTPSYTLSITDLASCVYRPERCVAVRGNLLHGGSAVPPTVRLLYPVAAAESTLAAVGWFLRALGIEVRRELDPDVPSLIKNTVL
;
A
#
# COMPACT_ATOMS: atom_id res chain seq x y z
N MET A 1 -18.49 -8.06 24.21
CA MET A 1 -19.00 -8.76 23.01
C MET A 1 -18.12 -8.34 21.88
N SER A 2 -17.18 -9.20 21.45
CA SER A 2 -16.31 -8.92 20.31
C SER A 2 -17.13 -9.08 19.04
N GLU A 3 -17.36 -7.98 18.35
CA GLU A 3 -17.95 -7.97 17.02
C GLU A 3 -16.95 -8.68 16.09
N ALA A 4 -17.25 -9.92 15.72
CA ALA A 4 -16.48 -10.64 14.72
C ALA A 4 -16.52 -9.79 13.45
N ALA A 5 -15.39 -9.18 13.10
CA ALA A 5 -15.27 -8.38 11.90
C ALA A 5 -15.69 -9.25 10.70
N ALA A 6 -16.82 -8.91 10.08
CA ALA A 6 -17.27 -9.58 8.88
C ALA A 6 -16.14 -9.58 7.86
N GLN A 7 -15.90 -10.73 7.21
CA GLN A 7 -14.91 -10.82 6.14
C GLN A 7 -15.23 -9.76 5.07
N PRO A 8 -14.23 -9.02 4.59
CA PRO A 8 -14.45 -8.02 3.56
C PRO A 8 -14.99 -8.71 2.29
N PRO A 9 -15.85 -8.03 1.51
CA PRO A 9 -16.39 -8.56 0.26
C PRO A 9 -15.31 -8.82 -0.80
N PHE A 10 -14.09 -8.39 -0.54
CA PHE A 10 -12.92 -8.54 -1.37
C PHE A 10 -11.70 -8.88 -0.49
N GLU A 11 -11.06 -10.03 -0.78
CA GLU A 11 -9.91 -10.52 -0.04
C GLU A 11 -8.60 -10.09 -0.73
N ILE A 12 -7.73 -9.42 0.02
CA ILE A 12 -6.35 -9.13 -0.42
C ILE A 12 -5.51 -10.37 -0.17
N ARG A 13 -4.90 -10.91 -1.24
CA ARG A 13 -3.97 -12.05 -1.21
C ARG A 13 -2.61 -11.69 -1.79
N THR A 14 -2.60 -10.89 -2.85
CA THR A 14 -1.39 -10.47 -3.55
C THR A 14 -1.14 -8.97 -3.33
N VAL A 15 0.03 -8.67 -2.79
CA VAL A 15 0.49 -7.32 -2.45
C VAL A 15 1.64 -6.95 -3.37
N ALA A 16 1.47 -5.93 -4.20
CA ALA A 16 2.59 -5.29 -4.88
C ALA A 16 3.19 -4.21 -3.99
N VAL A 17 4.50 -4.21 -3.85
CA VAL A 17 5.24 -3.15 -3.14
C VAL A 17 6.20 -2.50 -4.12
N ILE A 18 6.03 -1.21 -4.35
CA ILE A 18 6.81 -0.44 -5.32
C ILE A 18 7.85 0.39 -4.56
N GLY A 19 9.13 0.07 -4.80
CA GLY A 19 10.26 0.64 -4.08
C GLY A 19 10.77 -0.26 -2.94
N ALA A 20 11.96 -0.87 -3.14
CA ALA A 20 12.63 -1.77 -2.18
C ALA A 20 13.67 -1.04 -1.32
N GLY A 21 13.49 0.25 -1.07
CA GLY A 21 14.24 0.97 -0.04
C GLY A 21 13.99 0.37 1.35
N ALA A 22 14.61 0.91 2.39
CA ALA A 22 14.50 0.34 3.74
C ALA A 22 13.05 0.17 4.22
N ALA A 23 12.17 1.16 3.96
CA ALA A 23 10.78 1.12 4.37
C ALA A 23 9.96 0.11 3.54
N GLY A 24 10.05 0.17 2.20
CA GLY A 24 9.29 -0.74 1.33
C GLY A 24 9.74 -2.19 1.50
N ARG A 25 11.05 -2.45 1.62
CA ARG A 25 11.58 -3.78 1.92
C ARG A 25 11.05 -4.31 3.26
N GLY A 26 11.13 -3.50 4.32
CA GLY A 26 10.60 -3.89 5.62
C GLY A 26 9.11 -4.20 5.58
N PHE A 27 8.33 -3.40 4.85
CA PHE A 27 6.90 -3.63 4.67
C PHE A 27 6.61 -4.91 3.86
N ALA A 28 7.35 -5.15 2.78
CA ALA A 28 7.24 -6.37 1.99
C ALA A 28 7.50 -7.63 2.83
N LEU A 29 8.54 -7.60 3.67
CA LEU A 29 8.85 -8.71 4.59
C LEU A 29 7.78 -8.90 5.66
N ALA A 30 7.22 -7.81 6.19
CA ALA A 30 6.11 -7.89 7.14
C ALA A 30 4.86 -8.52 6.49
N CYS A 31 4.54 -8.17 5.24
CA CYS A 31 3.46 -8.78 4.48
C CYS A 31 3.73 -10.28 4.23
N ALA A 32 4.93 -10.64 3.80
CA ALA A 32 5.30 -12.05 3.60
C ALA A 32 5.23 -12.82 4.92
N GLY A 33 5.76 -12.26 6.03
CA GLY A 33 5.66 -12.86 7.36
C GLY A 33 4.23 -13.08 7.85
N ALA A 34 3.27 -12.26 7.39
CA ALA A 34 1.85 -12.42 7.66
C ALA A 34 1.14 -13.41 6.69
N GLY A 35 1.87 -14.03 5.76
CA GLY A 35 1.36 -15.06 4.85
C GLY A 35 0.86 -14.54 3.50
N PHE A 36 1.02 -13.26 3.17
CA PHE A 36 0.65 -12.72 1.88
C PHE A 36 1.65 -13.12 0.77
N HIS A 37 1.14 -13.24 -0.46
CA HIS A 37 1.99 -13.26 -1.65
C HIS A 37 2.41 -11.83 -1.97
N VAL A 38 3.71 -11.57 -1.99
CA VAL A 38 4.28 -10.24 -2.18
C VAL A 38 5.09 -10.20 -3.45
N VAL A 39 4.87 -9.19 -4.28
CA VAL A 39 5.75 -8.87 -5.42
C VAL A 39 6.40 -7.52 -5.12
N LEU A 40 7.72 -7.54 -4.87
CA LEU A 40 8.51 -6.37 -4.54
C LEU A 40 9.26 -5.87 -5.77
N GLU A 41 9.01 -4.63 -6.13
CA GLU A 41 9.64 -3.97 -7.27
C GLU A 41 10.67 -2.93 -6.83
N ASP A 42 11.78 -2.85 -7.57
CA ASP A 42 12.71 -1.72 -7.51
C ASP A 42 13.54 -1.70 -8.80
N VAL A 43 13.80 -0.50 -9.31
CA VAL A 43 14.68 -0.29 -10.47
C VAL A 43 16.16 -0.61 -10.15
N MET A 44 16.52 -0.66 -8.87
CA MET A 44 17.88 -0.95 -8.41
C MET A 44 18.03 -2.43 -7.99
N PRO A 45 18.71 -3.28 -8.80
CA PRO A 45 18.89 -4.69 -8.46
C PRO A 45 19.58 -4.94 -7.11
N SER A 46 20.36 -3.98 -6.63
CA SER A 46 21.01 -4.09 -5.30
C SER A 46 20.00 -4.06 -4.15
N ASN A 47 18.89 -3.33 -4.28
CA ASN A 47 17.85 -3.29 -3.29
C ASN A 47 17.07 -4.63 -3.25
N LEU A 48 16.79 -5.19 -4.43
CA LEU A 48 16.13 -6.48 -4.56
C LEU A 48 17.00 -7.62 -3.98
N ARG A 49 18.30 -7.63 -4.24
CA ARG A 49 19.21 -8.62 -3.63
C ARG A 49 19.22 -8.56 -2.09
N ARG A 50 19.13 -7.36 -1.51
CA ARG A 50 19.00 -7.21 -0.05
C ARG A 50 17.69 -7.79 0.46
N ALA A 51 16.59 -7.52 -0.26
CA ALA A 51 15.29 -8.08 0.09
C ALA A 51 15.28 -9.60 0.03
N GLU A 52 15.92 -10.19 -0.99
CA GLU A 52 16.07 -11.64 -1.13
C GLU A 52 16.84 -12.26 0.05
N ALA A 53 17.94 -11.63 0.48
CA ALA A 53 18.71 -12.08 1.63
C ALA A 53 17.89 -11.99 2.93
N ASP A 54 17.24 -10.85 3.18
CA ASP A 54 16.41 -10.65 4.37
C ASP A 54 15.21 -11.63 4.39
N TYR A 55 14.65 -11.96 3.21
CA TYR A 55 13.58 -12.94 3.10
C TYR A 55 14.07 -14.38 3.36
N ALA A 56 15.27 -14.72 2.90
CA ALA A 56 15.87 -16.02 3.21
C ALA A 56 16.07 -16.20 4.73
N ASP A 57 16.53 -15.15 5.42
CA ASP A 57 16.66 -15.14 6.88
C ASP A 57 15.29 -15.28 7.57
N LEU A 58 14.26 -14.59 7.10
CA LEU A 58 12.89 -14.70 7.62
C LEU A 58 12.37 -16.14 7.52
N THR A 59 12.52 -16.75 6.35
CA THR A 59 11.99 -18.10 6.07
C THR A 59 12.77 -19.22 6.73
N ALA A 60 14.02 -18.97 7.12
CA ALA A 60 14.80 -19.90 7.91
C ALA A 60 14.21 -20.18 9.31
N HIS A 61 13.40 -19.24 9.83
CA HIS A 61 12.91 -19.29 11.21
C HIS A 61 11.38 -19.31 11.32
N THR A 62 10.66 -18.90 10.28
CA THR A 62 9.20 -18.78 10.29
C THR A 62 8.58 -19.21 8.97
N ALA A 63 7.37 -19.76 9.02
CA ALA A 63 6.57 -19.92 7.82
C ALA A 63 6.14 -18.53 7.32
N ALA A 64 6.35 -18.27 6.03
CA ALA A 64 6.00 -17.00 5.40
C ALA A 64 5.25 -17.25 4.08
N GLY A 65 4.54 -16.23 3.61
CA GLY A 65 4.02 -16.17 2.25
C GLY A 65 5.16 -16.01 1.22
N LEU A 66 4.83 -16.07 -0.05
CA LEU A 66 5.80 -15.97 -1.14
C LEU A 66 6.27 -14.52 -1.31
N LEU A 67 7.58 -14.34 -1.53
CA LEU A 67 8.16 -13.09 -2.02
C LEU A 67 8.70 -13.31 -3.44
N GLU A 68 8.17 -12.56 -4.39
CA GLU A 68 8.69 -12.44 -5.76
C GLU A 68 9.34 -11.06 -5.95
N LEU A 69 10.31 -10.99 -6.85
CA LEU A 69 11.04 -9.76 -7.17
C LEU A 69 10.74 -9.35 -8.60
N ALA A 70 10.47 -8.06 -8.81
CA ALA A 70 10.18 -7.50 -10.11
C ALA A 70 11.11 -6.29 -10.40
N LEU A 71 11.45 -6.11 -11.67
CA LEU A 71 12.25 -4.98 -12.16
C LEU A 71 11.39 -3.89 -12.80
N THR A 72 10.10 -4.14 -12.94
CA THR A 72 9.15 -3.20 -13.54
C THR A 72 7.87 -3.13 -12.72
N VAL A 73 7.27 -1.95 -12.68
CA VAL A 73 5.97 -1.73 -12.03
C VAL A 73 4.89 -2.62 -12.66
N GLU A 74 4.92 -2.78 -14.00
CA GLU A 74 3.96 -3.63 -14.73
C GLU A 74 3.97 -5.08 -14.22
N ASP A 75 5.16 -5.67 -14.08
CA ASP A 75 5.29 -7.04 -13.57
C ASP A 75 4.81 -7.15 -12.12
N ALA A 76 5.15 -6.16 -11.29
CA ALA A 76 4.76 -6.14 -9.89
C ALA A 76 3.24 -6.07 -9.68
N VAL A 77 2.53 -5.27 -10.48
CA VAL A 77 1.11 -5.01 -10.25
C VAL A 77 0.18 -5.94 -11.03
N ARG A 78 0.70 -6.77 -11.94
CA ARG A 78 -0.07 -7.61 -12.87
C ARG A 78 -1.17 -8.45 -12.23
N ALA A 79 -0.96 -8.94 -11.02
CA ALA A 79 -1.92 -9.76 -10.28
C ALA A 79 -2.33 -9.16 -8.93
N ALA A 80 -1.91 -7.93 -8.64
CA ALA A 80 -2.06 -7.32 -7.34
C ALA A 80 -3.51 -7.07 -6.95
N ASP A 81 -3.84 -7.34 -5.71
CA ASP A 81 -5.08 -6.93 -5.05
C ASP A 81 -4.93 -5.55 -4.42
N VAL A 82 -3.72 -5.26 -3.91
CA VAL A 82 -3.32 -3.95 -3.43
C VAL A 82 -1.90 -3.64 -3.90
N ALA A 83 -1.67 -2.41 -4.36
CA ALA A 83 -0.35 -1.88 -4.66
C ALA A 83 -0.02 -0.78 -3.65
N VAL A 84 1.12 -0.92 -2.97
CA VAL A 84 1.61 0.03 -1.97
C VAL A 84 2.91 0.64 -2.48
N ASP A 85 2.91 1.94 -2.72
CA ASP A 85 4.10 2.62 -3.22
C ASP A 85 4.93 3.22 -2.08
N PHE A 86 6.24 3.00 -2.14
CA PHE A 86 7.25 3.56 -1.25
C PHE A 86 8.23 4.48 -2.00
N VAL A 87 7.77 5.08 -3.09
CA VAL A 87 8.54 6.14 -3.77
C VAL A 87 8.62 7.40 -2.89
N PRO A 88 9.54 8.33 -3.15
CA PRO A 88 9.67 9.56 -2.37
C PRO A 88 8.33 10.26 -2.14
N ASP A 89 8.13 10.82 -0.93
CA ASP A 89 6.89 11.52 -0.52
C ASP A 89 6.82 12.93 -1.13
N GLU A 90 6.90 12.98 -2.46
CA GLU A 90 6.85 14.17 -3.30
C GLU A 90 5.69 14.05 -4.27
N LEU A 91 4.97 15.15 -4.49
CA LEU A 91 3.73 15.15 -5.27
C LEU A 91 3.92 14.58 -6.69
N GLU A 92 4.95 15.04 -7.40
CA GLU A 92 5.21 14.60 -8.79
C GLU A 92 5.50 13.10 -8.85
N SER A 93 6.39 12.61 -8.00
CA SER A 93 6.73 11.17 -7.93
C SER A 93 5.52 10.30 -7.62
N LYS A 94 4.67 10.75 -6.68
CA LYS A 94 3.44 10.03 -6.30
C LYS A 94 2.37 10.08 -7.39
N LEU A 95 2.18 11.20 -8.07
CA LEU A 95 1.25 11.31 -9.20
C LEU A 95 1.67 10.41 -10.37
N GLU A 96 2.97 10.36 -10.68
CA GLU A 96 3.51 9.50 -11.72
C GLU A 96 3.26 8.02 -11.41
N ILE A 97 3.63 7.56 -10.22
CA ILE A 97 3.48 6.15 -9.85
C ILE A 97 2.01 5.74 -9.75
N PHE A 98 1.13 6.59 -9.21
CA PHE A 98 -0.32 6.33 -9.17
C PHE A 98 -0.90 6.15 -10.56
N SER A 99 -0.53 7.05 -11.50
CA SER A 99 -0.96 6.94 -12.89
C SER A 99 -0.45 5.68 -13.58
N MET A 100 0.78 5.26 -13.28
CA MET A 100 1.36 4.02 -13.82
C MET A 100 0.62 2.80 -13.28
N ILE A 101 0.45 2.70 -11.97
CA ILE A 101 -0.26 1.58 -11.32
C ILE A 101 -1.69 1.49 -11.85
N ASP A 102 -2.41 2.61 -11.91
CA ASP A 102 -3.82 2.64 -12.37
C ASP A 102 -4.00 2.12 -13.79
N ARG A 103 -3.02 2.36 -14.68
CA ARG A 103 -3.05 1.88 -16.06
C ARG A 103 -2.65 0.42 -16.22
N MET A 104 -1.75 -0.09 -15.37
CA MET A 104 -1.12 -1.40 -15.53
C MET A 104 -1.78 -2.47 -14.66
N ALA A 105 -2.31 -2.10 -13.51
CA ALA A 105 -2.91 -3.03 -12.56
C ALA A 105 -4.33 -3.46 -12.96
N PRO A 106 -4.77 -4.66 -12.51
CA PRO A 106 -6.15 -5.08 -12.67
C PRO A 106 -7.16 -4.06 -12.12
N PRO A 107 -8.38 -3.96 -12.68
CA PRO A 107 -9.39 -3.00 -12.22
C PRO A 107 -9.77 -3.13 -10.75
N LYS A 108 -9.54 -4.28 -10.12
CA LYS A 108 -9.80 -4.55 -8.70
C LYS A 108 -8.74 -3.96 -7.77
N THR A 109 -7.55 -3.64 -8.27
CA THR A 109 -6.38 -3.28 -7.46
C THR A 109 -6.62 -1.98 -6.70
N ILE A 110 -6.34 -2.02 -5.40
CA ILE A 110 -6.38 -0.85 -4.54
C ILE A 110 -5.01 -0.15 -4.61
N LEU A 111 -5.02 1.17 -4.78
CA LEU A 111 -3.83 2.02 -4.74
C LEU A 111 -3.69 2.57 -3.34
N CYS A 112 -2.59 2.22 -2.67
CA CYS A 112 -2.29 2.63 -1.31
C CYS A 112 -0.95 3.34 -1.26
N THR A 113 -0.86 4.46 -0.57
CA THR A 113 0.39 5.20 -0.43
C THR A 113 0.66 5.59 1.02
N PRO A 114 1.81 5.26 1.58
CA PRO A 114 2.31 5.93 2.78
C PRO A 114 2.67 7.38 2.44
N SER A 115 2.05 8.35 3.12
CA SER A 115 2.39 9.76 2.99
C SER A 115 2.13 10.50 4.27
N TYR A 116 3.03 11.40 4.65
CA TYR A 116 2.87 12.27 5.82
C TYR A 116 2.26 13.62 5.48
N THR A 117 2.41 14.07 4.23
CA THR A 117 2.13 15.45 3.83
C THR A 117 1.11 15.59 2.71
N LEU A 118 1.03 14.60 1.80
CA LEU A 118 0.22 14.72 0.60
C LEU A 118 -1.26 14.39 0.86
N SER A 119 -2.13 15.07 0.13
CA SER A 119 -3.56 14.79 0.08
C SER A 119 -3.82 13.58 -0.81
N ILE A 120 -4.55 12.59 -0.32
CA ILE A 120 -5.00 11.47 -1.14
C ILE A 120 -6.04 11.91 -2.17
N THR A 121 -6.78 12.97 -1.90
CA THR A 121 -7.73 13.55 -2.85
C THR A 121 -7.00 14.10 -4.08
N ASP A 122 -5.84 14.76 -3.89
CA ASP A 122 -5.00 15.21 -5.00
C ASP A 122 -4.46 14.03 -5.82
N LEU A 123 -3.93 13.00 -5.16
CA LEU A 123 -3.40 11.82 -5.83
C LEU A 123 -4.50 11.03 -6.58
N ALA A 124 -5.67 10.88 -5.98
CA ALA A 124 -6.81 10.21 -6.60
C ALA A 124 -7.38 10.97 -7.81
N SER A 125 -7.10 12.27 -7.94
CA SER A 125 -7.57 13.07 -9.09
C SER A 125 -6.87 12.72 -10.41
N CYS A 126 -5.73 12.04 -10.38
CA CYS A 126 -4.96 11.67 -11.57
C CYS A 126 -5.22 10.25 -12.08
N VAL A 127 -6.11 9.49 -11.44
CA VAL A 127 -6.40 8.09 -11.79
C VAL A 127 -7.84 7.92 -12.26
N TYR A 128 -8.10 6.83 -12.96
CA TYR A 128 -9.45 6.48 -13.44
C TYR A 128 -10.35 5.88 -12.35
N ARG A 129 -9.76 5.42 -11.24
CA ARG A 129 -10.45 4.68 -10.17
C ARG A 129 -10.21 5.32 -8.80
N PRO A 130 -10.63 6.58 -8.59
CA PRO A 130 -10.43 7.29 -7.33
C PRO A 130 -11.09 6.57 -6.12
N GLU A 131 -12.13 5.76 -6.37
CA GLU A 131 -12.81 4.96 -5.34
C GLU A 131 -11.94 3.85 -4.75
N ARG A 132 -10.78 3.58 -5.37
CA ARG A 132 -9.79 2.58 -4.92
C ARG A 132 -8.52 3.17 -4.35
N CYS A 133 -8.47 4.48 -4.13
CA CYS A 133 -7.30 5.17 -3.62
C CYS A 133 -7.39 5.42 -2.12
N VAL A 134 -6.30 5.13 -1.42
CA VAL A 134 -6.15 5.41 0.01
C VAL A 134 -4.72 5.86 0.33
N ALA A 135 -4.57 6.65 1.39
CA ALA A 135 -3.25 6.94 1.96
C ALA A 135 -3.17 6.44 3.41
N VAL A 136 -1.98 6.05 3.82
CA VAL A 136 -1.72 5.65 5.19
C VAL A 136 -0.74 6.63 5.82
N ARG A 137 -1.15 7.22 6.96
CA ARG A 137 -0.32 8.15 7.73
C ARG A 137 0.00 7.55 9.08
N GLY A 138 1.27 7.23 9.29
CA GLY A 138 1.76 6.58 10.49
C GLY A 138 2.83 5.54 10.18
N ASN A 139 3.27 4.81 11.21
CA ASN A 139 4.29 3.78 11.03
C ASN A 139 3.64 2.45 10.61
N LEU A 140 4.00 1.97 9.43
CA LEU A 140 3.56 0.69 8.89
C LEU A 140 4.44 -0.48 9.34
N LEU A 141 5.57 -0.22 10.02
CA LEU A 141 6.48 -1.25 10.50
C LEU A 141 6.26 -1.48 12.00
N HIS A 142 5.90 -2.70 12.35
CA HIS A 142 5.77 -3.09 13.75
C HIS A 142 7.17 -3.41 14.31
N GLY A 143 7.81 -2.43 14.92
CA GLY A 143 9.18 -2.55 15.45
C GLY A 143 9.32 -3.38 16.73
N GLY A 144 8.55 -4.45 16.91
CA GLY A 144 8.62 -5.32 18.11
C GLY A 144 8.04 -4.70 19.39
N SER A 145 7.32 -3.58 19.30
CA SER A 145 6.60 -2.97 20.44
C SER A 145 5.46 -3.88 20.91
N ALA A 146 5.25 -3.94 22.22
CA ALA A 146 4.11 -4.66 22.81
C ALA A 146 2.75 -4.02 22.47
N VAL A 147 2.75 -2.75 22.02
CA VAL A 147 1.54 -2.01 21.64
C VAL A 147 1.46 -1.96 20.11
N PRO A 148 0.36 -2.41 19.50
CA PRO A 148 0.15 -2.30 18.06
C PRO A 148 0.29 -0.85 17.58
N PRO A 149 0.98 -0.60 16.46
CA PRO A 149 0.99 0.72 15.87
C PRO A 149 -0.41 1.09 15.39
N THR A 150 -0.81 2.33 15.61
CA THR A 150 -2.07 2.88 15.08
C THR A 150 -1.76 3.82 13.93
N VAL A 151 -2.41 3.59 12.79
CA VAL A 151 -2.29 4.45 11.60
C VAL A 151 -3.60 5.14 11.28
N ARG A 152 -3.53 6.29 10.61
CA ARG A 152 -4.68 6.94 10.00
C ARG A 152 -4.77 6.50 8.55
N LEU A 153 -5.93 5.92 8.18
CA LEU A 153 -6.28 5.56 6.81
C LEU A 153 -7.07 6.73 6.22
N LEU A 154 -6.40 7.55 5.43
CA LEU A 154 -7.00 8.69 4.76
C LEU A 154 -7.62 8.24 3.44
N TYR A 155 -8.77 8.80 3.11
CA TYR A 155 -9.49 8.44 1.88
C TYR A 155 -10.23 9.65 1.29
N PRO A 156 -10.30 9.74 -0.07
CA PRO A 156 -11.07 10.78 -0.75
C PRO A 156 -12.57 10.52 -0.61
N VAL A 157 -13.39 11.54 -0.85
CA VAL A 157 -14.87 11.41 -0.82
C VAL A 157 -15.38 10.30 -1.76
N ALA A 158 -14.68 10.06 -2.86
CA ALA A 158 -15.03 9.03 -3.84
C ALA A 158 -14.73 7.60 -3.38
N ALA A 159 -14.01 7.40 -2.26
CA ALA A 159 -13.58 6.07 -1.82
C ALA A 159 -14.75 5.11 -1.58
N ALA A 160 -14.65 3.91 -2.12
CA ALA A 160 -15.65 2.86 -1.89
C ALA A 160 -15.51 2.25 -0.49
N GLU A 161 -16.63 1.98 0.19
CA GLU A 161 -16.60 1.31 1.50
C GLU A 161 -15.93 -0.06 1.44
N SER A 162 -16.09 -0.79 0.33
CA SER A 162 -15.38 -2.07 0.11
C SER A 162 -13.86 -1.92 0.10
N THR A 163 -13.34 -0.81 -0.46
CA THR A 163 -11.91 -0.47 -0.45
C THR A 163 -11.43 -0.24 0.99
N LEU A 164 -12.16 0.57 1.76
CA LEU A 164 -11.81 0.89 3.14
C LEU A 164 -11.88 -0.35 4.05
N ALA A 165 -12.87 -1.20 3.85
CA ALA A 165 -13.01 -2.46 4.59
C ALA A 165 -11.85 -3.42 4.28
N ALA A 166 -11.49 -3.60 2.99
CA ALA A 166 -10.41 -4.48 2.56
C ALA A 166 -9.05 -4.03 3.08
N VAL A 167 -8.72 -2.72 2.96
CA VAL A 167 -7.46 -2.18 3.48
C VAL A 167 -7.42 -2.23 5.00
N GLY A 168 -8.52 -1.94 5.67
CA GLY A 168 -8.60 -2.05 7.12
C GLY A 168 -8.39 -3.47 7.62
N TRP A 169 -8.92 -4.48 6.91
CA TRP A 169 -8.67 -5.90 7.20
C TRP A 169 -7.19 -6.25 6.96
N PHE A 170 -6.64 -5.86 5.81
CA PHE A 170 -5.24 -6.10 5.44
C PHE A 170 -4.26 -5.54 6.47
N LEU A 171 -4.42 -4.28 6.87
CA LEU A 171 -3.54 -3.66 7.87
C LEU A 171 -3.67 -4.32 9.26
N ARG A 172 -4.88 -4.72 9.65
CA ARG A 172 -5.08 -5.50 10.89
C ARG A 172 -4.43 -6.88 10.84
N ALA A 173 -4.41 -7.54 9.68
CA ALA A 173 -3.67 -8.80 9.50
C ALA A 173 -2.15 -8.63 9.69
N LEU A 174 -1.63 -7.41 9.47
CA LEU A 174 -0.24 -7.03 9.78
C LEU A 174 -0.05 -6.59 11.25
N GLY A 175 -1.07 -6.70 12.11
CA GLY A 175 -0.99 -6.24 13.50
C GLY A 175 -1.09 -4.72 13.66
N ILE A 176 -1.62 -3.99 12.68
CA ILE A 176 -1.72 -2.53 12.66
C ILE A 176 -3.17 -2.11 12.95
N GLU A 177 -3.38 -1.28 13.97
CA GLU A 177 -4.68 -0.66 14.21
C GLU A 177 -4.94 0.50 13.25
N VAL A 178 -6.20 0.62 12.80
CA VAL A 178 -6.58 1.57 11.75
C VAL A 178 -7.67 2.51 12.23
N ARG A 179 -7.43 3.81 12.10
CA ARG A 179 -8.45 4.86 12.23
C ARG A 179 -8.73 5.44 10.85
N ARG A 180 -9.98 5.37 10.41
CA ARG A 180 -10.42 5.96 9.14
C ARG A 180 -10.59 7.46 9.28
N GLU A 181 -10.11 8.20 8.31
CA GLU A 181 -10.19 9.67 8.29
C GLU A 181 -10.47 10.14 6.86
N LEU A 182 -11.55 10.89 6.68
CA LEU A 182 -11.86 11.51 5.40
C LEU A 182 -10.80 12.59 5.11
N ASP A 183 -10.20 12.55 3.93
CA ASP A 183 -9.35 13.63 3.46
C ASP A 183 -10.23 14.76 2.91
N PRO A 184 -10.32 15.92 3.59
CA PRO A 184 -11.22 17.00 3.20
C PRO A 184 -10.68 17.87 2.08
N ASP A 185 -9.42 17.62 1.64
CA ASP A 185 -8.78 18.51 0.69
C ASP A 185 -9.44 18.46 -0.68
N VAL A 186 -9.67 19.65 -1.23
CA VAL A 186 -10.03 19.81 -2.65
C VAL A 186 -8.75 19.63 -3.47
N PRO A 187 -8.77 18.83 -4.57
CA PRO A 187 -7.60 18.60 -5.39
C PRO A 187 -6.89 19.90 -5.77
N SER A 188 -5.58 19.99 -5.53
CA SER A 188 -4.78 21.19 -5.81
C SER A 188 -4.78 21.53 -7.29
N LEU A 189 -4.87 20.51 -8.16
CA LEU A 189 -4.96 20.66 -9.61
C LEU A 189 -6.23 21.41 -10.05
N ILE A 190 -7.29 21.37 -9.24
CA ILE A 190 -8.53 22.09 -9.52
C ILE A 190 -8.47 23.53 -8.96
N LYS A 191 -7.73 23.75 -7.88
CA LYS A 191 -7.58 25.07 -7.26
C LYS A 191 -6.94 26.12 -8.20
N ASN A 192 -6.13 25.68 -9.15
CA ASN A 192 -5.44 26.56 -10.12
C ASN A 192 -6.24 26.84 -11.41
N THR A 193 -7.43 26.28 -11.57
CA THR A 193 -8.25 26.45 -12.79
C THR A 193 -9.31 27.55 -12.64
N VAL A 194 -9.42 28.18 -11.47
CA VAL A 194 -10.36 29.27 -11.19
C VAL A 194 -9.56 30.57 -11.02
N LEU A 195 -9.11 31.11 -12.14
CA LEU A 195 -8.73 32.52 -12.30
C LEU A 195 -9.34 33.07 -13.57
#